data_f70144e01ff4e01ef6f1ce1dc5e7c4c3
#
_entry.id   f70144e01ff4e01ef6f1ce1dc5e7c4c3
#
_cell.length_a   1.000
_cell.length_b   1.000
_cell.length_c   1.000
_cell.angle_alpha   90.00
_cell.angle_beta   90.00
_cell.angle_gamma   90.00
#
_symmetry.space_group_name_H-M   'P 1'
#
loop_
_entity.id
_entity.type
_entity.pdbx_description
1 polymer ?
#
loop_
_entity_poly.entity_id
_entity_poly.type
_entity_poly.pdbx_seq_one_letter_code
_entity_poly.pdbx_strand_id
1 'polypeptide(L)'
;MLIDQGQYELTILIWLIIAISTFILLMFIRAPYGRHERPGWGPRLPSRIGWIIMESPCILIMTVFFGFGVTKWSVIDFTAITFYTMWIAHYIHRSWVWPARARITGKRMPFSIVFFAVAFNSINSWINAEWLYSLHHPYPSSWLYSPQFVIGFVLFLIGMGINIKSDNILFSLRHDGKTDYKIPNKGLFKWVSCPNYFGEIIEWCGWALATWSLAGLSFAIWGMANLIPRARSNHKWYLKNFSDYPVERKILIPKIW
;
A
#
# COMPACT_ATOMS: atom_id res chain seq x y z
N MET A 1 -24.58 7.25 -10.40
CA MET A 1 -23.66 6.29 -11.03
C MET A 1 -22.79 7.10 -11.98
N LEU A 2 -21.49 7.09 -11.79
CA LEU A 2 -20.58 7.89 -12.63
C LEU A 2 -20.27 7.16 -13.96
N ILE A 3 -20.27 5.83 -13.92
CA ILE A 3 -20.01 4.97 -15.08
C ILE A 3 -20.91 3.72 -15.01
N ASP A 4 -21.14 3.08 -16.16
CA ASP A 4 -21.83 1.79 -16.22
C ASP A 4 -20.88 0.61 -15.92
N GLN A 5 -21.47 -0.59 -15.76
CA GLN A 5 -20.73 -1.81 -15.42
C GLN A 5 -19.64 -2.12 -16.46
N GLY A 6 -19.95 -2.00 -17.76
CA GLY A 6 -18.99 -2.33 -18.82
C GLY A 6 -17.82 -1.35 -18.87
N GLN A 7 -18.08 -0.06 -18.67
CA GLN A 7 -17.04 0.98 -18.56
C GLN A 7 -16.14 0.73 -17.34
N TYR A 8 -16.74 0.29 -16.23
CA TYR A 8 -16.00 -0.04 -15.02
C TYR A 8 -15.07 -1.24 -15.21
N GLU A 9 -15.57 -2.32 -15.81
CA GLU A 9 -14.77 -3.52 -16.08
C GLU A 9 -13.63 -3.21 -17.08
N LEU A 10 -13.90 -2.41 -18.11
CA LEU A 10 -12.85 -1.93 -19.03
C LEU A 10 -11.80 -1.11 -18.28
N THR A 11 -12.21 -0.26 -17.35
CA THR A 11 -11.28 0.54 -16.52
C THR A 11 -10.37 -0.36 -15.68
N ILE A 12 -10.92 -1.40 -15.05
CA ILE A 12 -10.11 -2.37 -14.29
C ILE A 12 -9.12 -3.09 -15.22
N LEU A 13 -9.56 -3.52 -16.40
CA LEU A 13 -8.67 -4.19 -17.36
C LEU A 13 -7.50 -3.30 -17.77
N ILE A 14 -7.78 -2.04 -18.14
CA ILE A 14 -6.73 -1.05 -18.46
C ILE A 14 -5.81 -0.85 -17.24
N TRP A 15 -6.38 -0.75 -16.04
CA TRP A 15 -5.64 -0.56 -14.82
C TRP A 15 -4.69 -1.72 -14.53
N LEU A 16 -5.10 -2.95 -14.77
CA LEU A 16 -4.27 -4.15 -14.65
C LEU A 16 -3.14 -4.20 -15.70
N ILE A 17 -3.42 -3.79 -16.95
CA ILE A 17 -2.39 -3.70 -17.98
C ILE A 17 -1.31 -2.68 -17.56
N ILE A 18 -1.73 -1.53 -17.02
CA ILE A 18 -0.79 -0.53 -16.50
C ILE A 18 0.00 -1.08 -15.30
N ALA A 19 -0.63 -1.88 -14.42
CA ALA A 19 0.06 -2.51 -13.30
C ALA A 19 1.17 -3.47 -13.77
N ILE A 20 0.87 -4.33 -14.75
CA ILE A 20 1.85 -5.26 -15.34
C ILE A 20 3.00 -4.49 -16.01
N SER A 21 2.66 -3.45 -16.79
CA SER A 21 3.66 -2.59 -17.43
C SER A 21 4.55 -1.89 -16.40
N THR A 22 3.95 -1.41 -15.31
CA THR A 22 4.68 -0.78 -14.19
C THR A 22 5.59 -1.80 -13.48
N PHE A 23 5.11 -3.03 -13.25
CA PHE A 23 5.93 -4.10 -12.69
C PHE A 23 7.17 -4.35 -13.54
N ILE A 24 6.98 -4.55 -14.85
CA ILE A 24 8.07 -4.78 -15.80
C ILE A 24 9.06 -3.60 -15.76
N LEU A 25 8.56 -2.37 -15.85
CA LEU A 25 9.40 -1.17 -15.79
C LEU A 25 10.22 -1.08 -14.51
N LEU A 26 9.59 -1.33 -13.35
CA LEU A 26 10.24 -1.25 -12.05
C LEU A 26 11.25 -2.38 -11.79
N MET A 27 11.22 -3.46 -12.55
CA MET A 27 12.27 -4.48 -12.51
C MET A 27 13.60 -3.97 -13.08
N PHE A 28 13.57 -2.97 -13.98
CA PHE A 28 14.74 -2.34 -14.61
C PHE A 28 15.06 -0.96 -14.05
N ILE A 29 14.05 -0.16 -13.71
CA ILE A 29 14.21 1.21 -13.23
C ILE A 29 13.85 1.29 -11.75
N ARG A 30 14.79 1.78 -10.93
CA ARG A 30 14.54 1.99 -9.49
C ARG A 30 13.81 3.31 -9.28
N ALA A 31 12.73 3.29 -8.51
CA ALA A 31 12.02 4.51 -8.13
C ALA A 31 12.92 5.44 -7.28
N PRO A 32 13.07 6.72 -7.66
CA PRO A 32 14.11 7.63 -7.15
C PRO A 32 13.72 8.31 -5.83
N TYR A 33 13.32 7.56 -4.82
CA TYR A 33 13.02 8.09 -3.49
C TYR A 33 13.56 7.22 -2.36
N GLY A 34 13.65 7.79 -1.15
CA GLY A 34 14.20 7.11 0.02
C GLY A 34 15.69 6.83 -0.15
N ARG A 35 16.12 5.57 0.04
CA ARG A 35 17.55 5.16 -0.12
C ARG A 35 18.02 5.12 -1.58
N HIS A 36 17.10 5.22 -2.53
CA HIS A 36 17.38 5.23 -3.98
C HIS A 36 17.24 6.63 -4.58
N GLU A 37 17.18 7.67 -3.74
CA GLU A 37 17.10 9.05 -4.20
C GLU A 37 18.27 9.39 -5.13
N ARG A 38 17.95 10.08 -6.23
CA ARG A 38 18.90 10.52 -7.25
C ARG A 38 18.41 11.79 -7.94
N PRO A 39 19.30 12.63 -8.51
CA PRO A 39 18.91 13.83 -9.26
C PRO A 39 18.20 13.48 -10.59
N GLY A 40 17.65 14.50 -11.26
CA GLY A 40 17.05 14.37 -12.59
C GLY A 40 15.54 14.08 -12.63
N TRP A 41 14.86 14.11 -11.46
CA TRP A 41 13.42 13.81 -11.35
C TRP A 41 12.55 15.03 -10.98
N GLY A 42 13.05 16.24 -11.29
CA GLY A 42 12.35 17.50 -11.10
C GLY A 42 12.51 18.13 -9.70
N PRO A 43 11.70 19.15 -9.39
CA PRO A 43 11.71 19.83 -8.11
C PRO A 43 11.47 18.87 -6.94
N ARG A 44 11.97 19.25 -5.77
CA ARG A 44 11.89 18.42 -4.57
C ARG A 44 11.12 19.11 -3.46
N LEU A 45 10.30 18.35 -2.74
CA LEU A 45 9.60 18.80 -1.54
C LEU A 45 10.01 17.97 -0.31
N PRO A 46 9.74 18.47 0.91
CA PRO A 46 10.00 17.70 2.13
C PRO A 46 9.28 16.36 2.09
N SER A 47 10.00 15.25 2.37
CA SER A 47 9.44 13.90 2.24
C SER A 47 8.21 13.68 3.11
N ARG A 48 8.14 14.29 4.31
CA ARG A 48 6.96 14.18 5.19
C ARG A 48 5.71 14.76 4.53
N ILE A 49 5.83 15.94 3.95
CA ILE A 49 4.72 16.61 3.23
C ILE A 49 4.33 15.78 2.01
N GLY A 50 5.32 15.29 1.25
CA GLY A 50 5.08 14.41 0.11
C GLY A 50 4.28 13.17 0.47
N TRP A 51 4.61 12.50 1.58
CA TRP A 51 3.87 11.33 2.07
C TRP A 51 2.42 11.67 2.43
N ILE A 52 2.19 12.76 3.15
CA ILE A 52 0.83 13.20 3.49
C ILE A 52 0.01 13.48 2.24
N ILE A 53 0.56 14.24 1.30
CA ILE A 53 -0.13 14.63 0.06
C ILE A 53 -0.47 13.39 -0.79
N MET A 54 0.48 12.48 -0.99
CA MET A 54 0.27 11.37 -1.93
C MET A 54 -0.68 10.29 -1.40
N GLU A 55 -0.81 10.13 -0.08
CA GLU A 55 -1.67 9.08 0.51
C GLU A 55 -3.06 9.60 0.92
N SER A 56 -3.22 10.91 1.15
CA SER A 56 -4.50 11.50 1.60
C SER A 56 -5.67 11.33 0.61
N PRO A 57 -5.49 11.26 -0.72
CA PRO A 57 -6.58 10.97 -1.64
C PRO A 57 -7.35 9.69 -1.31
N CYS A 58 -6.67 8.69 -0.76
CA CYS A 58 -7.28 7.42 -0.37
C CYS A 58 -8.33 7.59 0.74
N ILE A 59 -8.08 8.49 1.69
CA ILE A 59 -9.03 8.80 2.75
C ILE A 59 -10.20 9.61 2.18
N LEU A 60 -9.90 10.65 1.41
CA LEU A 60 -10.90 11.58 0.91
C LEU A 60 -11.89 10.89 -0.03
N ILE A 61 -11.40 10.17 -1.02
CA ILE A 61 -12.23 9.51 -2.03
C ILE A 61 -13.12 8.45 -1.37
N MET A 62 -12.52 7.58 -0.55
CA MET A 62 -13.29 6.54 0.14
C MET A 62 -14.37 7.13 1.05
N THR A 63 -14.07 8.23 1.76
CA THR A 63 -15.05 8.90 2.63
C THR A 63 -16.20 9.54 1.83
N VAL A 64 -15.89 10.19 0.71
CA VAL A 64 -16.92 10.78 -0.17
C VAL A 64 -17.85 9.69 -0.72
N PHE A 65 -17.29 8.59 -1.21
CA PHE A 65 -18.09 7.49 -1.74
C PHE A 65 -18.87 6.73 -0.67
N PHE A 66 -18.32 6.57 0.51
CA PHE A 66 -19.06 6.01 1.65
C PHE A 66 -20.27 6.87 1.98
N GLY A 67 -20.10 8.20 2.10
CA GLY A 67 -21.22 9.13 2.33
C GLY A 67 -22.25 9.09 1.21
N PHE A 68 -21.80 9.01 -0.05
CA PHE A 68 -22.70 8.83 -1.20
C PHE A 68 -23.48 7.52 -1.15
N GLY A 69 -22.82 6.41 -0.81
CA GLY A 69 -23.46 5.10 -0.66
C GLY A 69 -24.53 5.10 0.43
N VAL A 70 -24.24 5.73 1.58
CA VAL A 70 -25.21 5.89 2.68
C VAL A 70 -26.47 6.63 2.21
N THR A 71 -26.31 7.71 1.45
CA THR A 71 -27.48 8.47 0.94
C THR A 71 -28.22 7.71 -0.15
N LYS A 72 -27.52 7.04 -1.05
CA LYS A 72 -28.10 6.29 -2.18
C LYS A 72 -28.95 5.11 -1.71
N TRP A 73 -28.45 4.33 -0.75
CA TRP A 73 -29.08 3.09 -0.32
C TRP A 73 -29.97 3.26 0.92
N SER A 74 -29.95 4.45 1.52
CA SER A 74 -30.73 4.80 2.75
C SER A 74 -30.49 3.84 3.92
N VAL A 75 -29.37 3.11 3.91
CA VAL A 75 -29.02 2.12 4.93
C VAL A 75 -27.52 2.23 5.26
N ILE A 76 -27.23 2.37 6.54
CA ILE A 76 -25.87 2.15 7.05
C ILE A 76 -25.79 0.69 7.46
N ASP A 77 -25.25 -0.16 6.58
CA ASP A 77 -25.01 -1.56 6.89
C ASP A 77 -23.67 -1.74 7.63
N PHE A 78 -23.64 -2.67 8.58
CA PHE A 78 -22.43 -3.04 9.31
C PHE A 78 -21.30 -3.48 8.37
N THR A 79 -21.62 -4.13 7.27
CA THR A 79 -20.62 -4.55 6.27
C THR A 79 -19.98 -3.36 5.59
N ALA A 80 -20.76 -2.35 5.20
CA ALA A 80 -20.26 -1.11 4.61
C ALA A 80 -19.35 -0.34 5.57
N ILE A 81 -19.74 -0.24 6.84
CA ILE A 81 -18.92 0.37 7.90
C ILE A 81 -17.62 -0.41 8.10
N THR A 82 -17.68 -1.74 8.07
CA THR A 82 -16.50 -2.58 8.29
C THR A 82 -15.48 -2.38 7.16
N PHE A 83 -15.90 -2.42 5.91
CA PHE A 83 -15.00 -2.14 4.78
C PHE A 83 -14.44 -0.72 4.82
N TYR A 84 -15.28 0.27 5.14
CA TYR A 84 -14.81 1.64 5.33
C TYR A 84 -13.74 1.71 6.42
N THR A 85 -14.01 1.09 7.57
CA THR A 85 -13.08 1.10 8.72
C THR A 85 -11.75 0.42 8.40
N MET A 86 -11.78 -0.73 7.71
CA MET A 86 -10.55 -1.42 7.27
C MET A 86 -9.68 -0.50 6.40
N TRP A 87 -10.28 0.13 5.37
CA TRP A 87 -9.57 1.02 4.47
C TRP A 87 -9.02 2.26 5.18
N ILE A 88 -9.87 2.93 5.95
CA ILE A 88 -9.52 4.16 6.65
C ILE A 88 -8.46 3.92 7.73
N ALA A 89 -8.52 2.81 8.46
CA ALA A 89 -7.51 2.46 9.47
C ALA A 89 -6.11 2.35 8.85
N HIS A 90 -5.99 1.65 7.71
CA HIS A 90 -4.73 1.58 6.98
C HIS A 90 -4.26 2.97 6.53
N TYR A 91 -5.13 3.74 5.86
CA TYR A 91 -4.71 5.01 5.26
C TYR A 91 -4.52 6.15 6.27
N ILE A 92 -5.23 6.18 7.41
CA ILE A 92 -4.89 7.09 8.53
C ILE A 92 -3.48 6.78 9.03
N HIS A 93 -3.19 5.49 9.24
CA HIS A 93 -1.84 5.08 9.64
C HIS A 93 -0.81 5.49 8.60
N ARG A 94 -1.04 5.23 7.33
CA ARG A 94 -0.10 5.45 6.24
C ARG A 94 0.10 6.93 5.89
N SER A 95 -1.00 7.71 5.86
CA SER A 95 -0.97 9.12 5.46
C SER A 95 -0.49 10.05 6.57
N TRP A 96 -0.82 9.75 7.82
CA TRP A 96 -0.60 10.71 8.92
C TRP A 96 0.27 10.13 10.03
N VAL A 97 -0.04 8.94 10.54
CA VAL A 97 0.70 8.37 11.68
C VAL A 97 2.13 8.00 11.27
N TRP A 98 2.30 7.31 10.15
CA TRP A 98 3.61 6.89 9.66
C TRP A 98 4.53 8.09 9.37
N PRO A 99 4.14 9.13 8.60
CA PRO A 99 4.99 10.29 8.33
C PRO A 99 5.32 11.10 9.59
N ALA A 100 4.39 11.18 10.55
CA ALA A 100 4.63 11.85 11.83
C ALA A 100 5.71 11.15 12.66
N ARG A 101 5.70 9.80 12.66
CA ARG A 101 6.63 8.95 13.44
C ARG A 101 7.95 8.68 12.69
N ALA A 102 7.92 8.71 11.37
CA ALA A 102 9.11 8.42 10.56
C ALA A 102 10.19 9.50 10.76
N ARG A 103 11.40 9.06 11.10
CA ARG A 103 12.55 9.94 11.26
C ARG A 103 13.13 10.31 9.89
N ILE A 104 12.42 11.17 9.18
CA ILE A 104 12.73 11.63 7.82
C ILE A 104 12.95 13.15 7.73
N THR A 105 13.24 13.78 8.86
CA THR A 105 13.56 15.22 8.92
C THR A 105 14.75 15.52 8.00
N GLY A 106 14.65 16.59 7.21
CA GLY A 106 15.66 16.98 6.21
C GLY A 106 15.66 16.16 4.91
N LYS A 107 14.97 15.01 4.86
CA LYS A 107 14.84 14.25 3.60
C LYS A 107 13.86 14.91 2.65
N ARG A 108 14.18 14.83 1.37
CA ARG A 108 13.35 15.37 0.28
C ARG A 108 13.02 14.25 -0.71
N MET A 109 11.94 14.43 -1.46
CA MET A 109 11.55 13.53 -2.55
C MET A 109 11.17 14.34 -3.79
N PRO A 110 11.32 13.79 -4.99
CA PRO A 110 10.90 14.44 -6.22
C PRO A 110 9.39 14.68 -6.25
N PHE A 111 8.97 15.84 -6.72
CA PHE A 111 7.56 16.18 -6.93
C PHE A 111 6.88 15.21 -7.92
N SER A 112 7.61 14.78 -8.96
CA SER A 112 7.09 13.78 -9.92
C SER A 112 6.64 12.48 -9.25
N ILE A 113 7.36 12.01 -8.23
CA ILE A 113 6.96 10.82 -7.47
C ILE A 113 5.67 11.06 -6.70
N VAL A 114 5.52 12.23 -6.08
CA VAL A 114 4.28 12.60 -5.39
C VAL A 114 3.12 12.69 -6.36
N PHE A 115 3.33 13.31 -7.53
CA PHE A 115 2.30 13.42 -8.57
C PHE A 115 1.81 12.04 -9.05
N PHE A 116 2.74 11.14 -9.42
CA PHE A 116 2.37 9.78 -9.85
C PHE A 116 1.68 8.99 -8.73
N ALA A 117 2.11 9.16 -7.49
CA ALA A 117 1.48 8.50 -6.36
C ALA A 117 0.07 9.06 -6.06
N VAL A 118 -0.15 10.38 -6.17
CA VAL A 118 -1.49 10.99 -6.09
C VAL A 118 -2.41 10.43 -7.18
N ALA A 119 -1.93 10.40 -8.43
CA ALA A 119 -2.72 9.85 -9.54
C ALA A 119 -3.07 8.38 -9.30
N PHE A 120 -2.08 7.56 -8.92
CA PHE A 120 -2.28 6.15 -8.57
C PHE A 120 -3.30 6.00 -7.45
N ASN A 121 -3.09 6.65 -6.31
CA ASN A 121 -3.93 6.54 -5.14
C ASN A 121 -5.36 7.02 -5.40
N SER A 122 -5.53 8.08 -6.21
CA SER A 122 -6.84 8.58 -6.59
C SER A 122 -7.62 7.57 -7.43
N ILE A 123 -7.00 7.02 -8.48
CA ILE A 123 -7.64 6.05 -9.37
C ILE A 123 -7.94 4.76 -8.61
N ASN A 124 -6.97 4.26 -7.86
CA ASN A 124 -7.13 3.02 -7.10
C ASN A 124 -8.23 3.12 -6.03
N SER A 125 -8.27 4.24 -5.30
CA SER A 125 -9.30 4.48 -4.30
C SER A 125 -10.69 4.64 -4.94
N TRP A 126 -10.75 5.33 -6.08
CA TRP A 126 -11.99 5.46 -6.82
C TRP A 126 -12.51 4.10 -7.31
N ILE A 127 -11.67 3.25 -7.90
CA ILE A 127 -12.06 1.90 -8.35
C ILE A 127 -12.66 1.09 -7.18
N ASN A 128 -12.00 1.08 -6.01
CA ASN A 128 -12.49 0.33 -4.86
C ASN A 128 -13.75 0.95 -4.26
N ALA A 129 -13.82 2.27 -4.15
CA ALA A 129 -14.96 2.99 -3.60
C ALA A 129 -16.20 2.92 -4.50
N GLU A 130 -16.01 3.05 -5.84
CA GLU A 130 -17.09 2.91 -6.83
C GLU A 130 -17.73 1.52 -6.74
N TRP A 131 -16.91 0.47 -6.63
CA TRP A 131 -17.42 -0.89 -6.43
C TRP A 131 -18.25 -0.99 -5.15
N LEU A 132 -17.68 -0.60 -4.02
CA LEU A 132 -18.29 -0.83 -2.70
C LEU A 132 -19.57 -0.01 -2.46
N TYR A 133 -19.63 1.21 -3.00
CA TYR A 133 -20.64 2.19 -2.59
C TYR A 133 -21.49 2.75 -3.71
N SER A 134 -21.19 2.43 -4.96
CA SER A 134 -21.92 2.96 -6.11
C SER A 134 -22.45 1.88 -7.06
N LEU A 135 -21.61 0.98 -7.54
CA LEU A 135 -21.98 -0.03 -8.54
C LEU A 135 -22.58 -1.28 -7.93
N HIS A 136 -21.87 -1.88 -6.98
CA HIS A 136 -22.31 -3.11 -6.35
C HIS A 136 -23.46 -2.85 -5.39
N HIS A 137 -24.45 -3.75 -5.38
CA HIS A 137 -25.46 -3.73 -4.33
C HIS A 137 -24.80 -3.92 -2.97
N PRO A 138 -25.25 -3.26 -1.88
CA PRO A 138 -24.62 -3.43 -0.57
C PRO A 138 -24.46 -4.90 -0.20
N TYR A 139 -23.31 -5.27 0.31
CA TYR A 139 -23.11 -6.62 0.85
C TYR A 139 -24.03 -6.82 2.05
N PRO A 140 -24.80 -7.94 2.13
CA PRO A 140 -25.65 -8.19 3.27
C PRO A 140 -24.81 -8.37 4.54
N SER A 141 -25.39 -8.08 5.71
CA SER A 141 -24.68 -8.24 7.00
C SER A 141 -24.20 -9.68 7.24
N SER A 142 -24.85 -10.67 6.62
CA SER A 142 -24.40 -12.07 6.64
C SER A 142 -23.04 -12.28 5.94
N TRP A 143 -22.60 -11.36 5.07
CA TRP A 143 -21.29 -11.42 4.42
C TRP A 143 -20.15 -11.44 5.41
N LEU A 144 -20.30 -10.77 6.56
CA LEU A 144 -19.29 -10.73 7.61
C LEU A 144 -18.99 -12.12 8.22
N TYR A 145 -19.88 -13.08 8.02
CA TYR A 145 -19.71 -14.48 8.46
C TYR A 145 -19.26 -15.39 7.32
N SER A 146 -19.13 -14.90 6.11
CA SER A 146 -18.66 -15.71 4.99
C SER A 146 -17.20 -16.11 5.17
N PRO A 147 -16.79 -17.31 4.72
CA PRO A 147 -15.38 -17.72 4.79
C PRO A 147 -14.43 -16.74 4.10
N GLN A 148 -14.85 -16.18 2.98
CA GLN A 148 -14.07 -15.20 2.22
C GLN A 148 -13.78 -13.95 3.06
N PHE A 149 -14.83 -13.40 3.70
CA PHE A 149 -14.67 -12.24 4.55
C PHE A 149 -13.80 -12.55 5.77
N VAL A 150 -14.10 -13.63 6.51
CA VAL A 150 -13.39 -13.96 7.75
C VAL A 150 -11.91 -14.21 7.49
N ILE A 151 -11.57 -15.03 6.50
CA ILE A 151 -10.17 -15.30 6.13
C ILE A 151 -9.50 -14.02 5.63
N GLY A 152 -10.17 -13.27 4.76
CA GLY A 152 -9.66 -12.01 4.23
C GLY A 152 -9.39 -10.98 5.32
N PHE A 153 -10.31 -10.82 6.27
CA PHE A 153 -10.17 -9.91 7.41
C PHE A 153 -9.00 -10.29 8.32
N VAL A 154 -8.85 -11.58 8.63
CA VAL A 154 -7.72 -12.08 9.42
C VAL A 154 -6.39 -11.83 8.71
N LEU A 155 -6.31 -12.10 7.40
CA LEU A 155 -5.11 -11.81 6.60
C LEU A 155 -4.80 -10.32 6.57
N PHE A 156 -5.82 -9.47 6.42
CA PHE A 156 -5.68 -8.02 6.46
C PHE A 156 -5.05 -7.55 7.78
N LEU A 157 -5.58 -8.00 8.92
CA LEU A 157 -5.06 -7.65 10.23
C LEU A 157 -3.62 -8.17 10.47
N ILE A 158 -3.34 -9.41 10.05
CA ILE A 158 -1.99 -9.99 10.14
C ILE A 158 -1.01 -9.17 9.28
N GLY A 159 -1.39 -8.86 8.04
CA GLY A 159 -0.57 -8.08 7.12
C GLY A 159 -0.26 -6.69 7.67
N MET A 160 -1.28 -5.97 8.12
CA MET A 160 -1.14 -4.66 8.76
C MET A 160 -0.25 -4.72 10.01
N GLY A 161 -0.43 -5.73 10.85
CA GLY A 161 0.39 -5.94 12.05
C GLY A 161 1.87 -6.19 11.71
N ILE A 162 2.16 -6.99 10.68
CA ILE A 162 3.53 -7.22 10.18
C ILE A 162 4.12 -5.92 9.63
N ASN A 163 3.36 -5.16 8.83
CA ASN A 163 3.80 -3.90 8.25
C ASN A 163 4.17 -2.89 9.36
N ILE A 164 3.26 -2.61 10.28
CA ILE A 164 3.46 -1.65 11.38
C ILE A 164 4.63 -2.07 12.30
N LYS A 165 4.70 -3.35 12.68
CA LYS A 165 5.77 -3.86 13.55
C LYS A 165 7.13 -3.75 12.87
N SER A 166 7.20 -4.02 11.58
CA SER A 166 8.42 -3.91 10.79
C SER A 166 8.88 -2.46 10.65
N ASP A 167 7.96 -1.53 10.38
CA ASP A 167 8.27 -0.10 10.33
C ASP A 167 8.72 0.44 11.69
N ASN A 168 8.14 -0.01 12.80
CA ASN A 168 8.59 0.34 14.14
C ASN A 168 10.05 -0.10 14.40
N ILE A 169 10.44 -1.28 13.91
CA ILE A 169 11.84 -1.74 13.99
C ILE A 169 12.74 -0.78 13.16
N LEU A 170 12.33 -0.41 11.95
CA LEU A 170 13.10 0.52 11.12
C LEU A 170 13.23 1.92 11.77
N PHE A 171 12.19 2.41 12.43
CA PHE A 171 12.21 3.67 13.14
C PHE A 171 13.18 3.64 14.33
N SER A 172 13.22 2.52 15.07
CA SER A 172 14.12 2.37 16.22
C SER A 172 15.60 2.36 15.84
N LEU A 173 15.94 2.03 14.59
CA LEU A 173 17.33 2.03 14.11
C LEU A 173 17.84 3.42 13.73
N ARG A 174 16.97 4.40 13.57
CA ARG A 174 17.33 5.76 13.19
C ARG A 174 17.42 6.64 14.42
N HIS A 175 18.53 7.37 14.56
CA HIS A 175 18.68 8.44 15.57
C HIS A 175 18.42 9.79 14.89
N ASP A 176 17.91 10.76 15.65
CA ASP A 176 17.66 12.10 15.16
C ASP A 176 18.95 12.74 14.61
N GLY A 177 18.83 13.35 13.43
CA GLY A 177 19.94 14.03 12.77
C GLY A 177 20.94 13.13 12.03
N LYS A 178 20.86 11.78 12.16
CA LYS A 178 21.72 10.86 11.40
C LYS A 178 20.95 10.21 10.25
N THR A 179 21.54 10.25 9.06
CA THR A 179 20.98 9.64 7.84
C THR A 179 21.46 8.22 7.61
N ASP A 180 22.30 7.68 8.51
CA ASP A 180 22.94 6.39 8.35
C ASP A 180 21.93 5.24 8.40
N TYR A 181 22.03 4.40 7.41
CA TYR A 181 21.25 3.16 7.37
C TYR A 181 21.96 2.08 8.19
N LYS A 182 21.17 1.30 8.94
CA LYS A 182 21.65 0.14 9.69
C LYS A 182 20.95 -1.12 9.20
N ILE A 183 21.58 -2.27 9.41
CA ILE A 183 20.97 -3.57 9.13
C ILE A 183 19.92 -3.87 10.20
N PRO A 184 18.63 -3.99 9.86
CA PRO A 184 17.63 -4.46 10.82
C PRO A 184 17.81 -5.96 11.05
N ASN A 185 17.73 -6.40 12.33
CA ASN A 185 17.96 -7.79 12.72
C ASN A 185 16.92 -8.34 13.70
N LYS A 186 15.81 -7.60 13.93
CA LYS A 186 14.73 -8.02 14.83
C LYS A 186 13.51 -8.51 14.04
N GLY A 187 12.68 -9.32 14.68
CA GLY A 187 11.43 -9.83 14.07
C GLY A 187 11.69 -10.57 12.76
N LEU A 188 10.83 -10.36 11.78
CA LEU A 188 10.93 -10.98 10.47
C LEU A 188 12.15 -10.52 9.65
N PHE A 189 12.81 -9.42 10.02
CA PHE A 189 14.08 -9.02 9.40
C PHE A 189 15.20 -10.04 9.59
N LYS A 190 15.06 -10.98 10.51
CA LYS A 190 16.01 -12.12 10.62
C LYS A 190 16.01 -12.99 9.36
N TRP A 191 14.88 -13.05 8.63
CA TRP A 191 14.69 -13.97 7.51
C TRP A 191 14.54 -13.29 6.16
N VAL A 192 14.01 -12.04 6.14
CA VAL A 192 13.77 -11.29 4.90
C VAL A 192 14.21 -9.85 5.01
N SER A 193 14.51 -9.23 3.85
CA SER A 193 14.98 -7.85 3.77
C SER A 193 13.87 -6.81 3.90
N CYS A 194 12.64 -7.16 3.52
CA CYS A 194 11.52 -6.23 3.45
C CYS A 194 10.23 -6.82 4.05
N PRO A 195 10.21 -7.18 5.33
CA PRO A 195 9.01 -7.76 5.95
C PRO A 195 7.83 -6.78 6.00
N ASN A 196 8.07 -5.48 6.02
CA ASN A 196 7.02 -4.47 5.90
C ASN A 196 6.27 -4.58 4.57
N TYR A 197 6.97 -4.78 3.44
CA TYR A 197 6.33 -4.99 2.14
C TYR A 197 5.61 -6.34 2.07
N PHE A 198 6.17 -7.37 2.68
CA PHE A 198 5.49 -8.66 2.80
C PHE A 198 4.17 -8.53 3.55
N GLY A 199 4.17 -7.83 4.69
CA GLY A 199 2.96 -7.53 5.44
C GLY A 199 1.92 -6.77 4.61
N GLU A 200 2.34 -5.73 3.89
CA GLU A 200 1.45 -4.91 3.06
C GLU A 200 0.84 -5.70 1.89
N ILE A 201 1.60 -6.63 1.29
CA ILE A 201 1.06 -7.54 0.27
C ILE A 201 0.01 -8.50 0.86
N ILE A 202 0.28 -9.08 2.03
CA ILE A 202 -0.70 -9.95 2.71
C ILE A 202 -1.96 -9.14 3.06
N GLU A 203 -1.82 -7.93 3.53
CA GLU A 203 -2.91 -7.02 3.86
C GLU A 203 -3.83 -6.79 2.66
N TRP A 204 -3.27 -6.43 1.49
CA TRP A 204 -4.06 -6.19 0.29
C TRP A 204 -4.60 -7.46 -0.36
N CYS A 205 -3.93 -8.60 -0.22
CA CYS A 205 -4.53 -9.90 -0.55
C CYS A 205 -5.72 -10.22 0.36
N GLY A 206 -5.60 -9.89 1.65
CA GLY A 206 -6.70 -10.00 2.62
C GLY A 206 -7.89 -9.11 2.24
N TRP A 207 -7.63 -7.86 1.82
CA TRP A 207 -8.66 -6.95 1.28
C TRP A 207 -9.36 -7.53 0.05
N ALA A 208 -8.59 -8.03 -0.93
CA ALA A 208 -9.14 -8.64 -2.13
C ALA A 208 -10.04 -9.84 -1.82
N LEU A 209 -9.65 -10.66 -0.87
CA LEU A 209 -10.42 -11.82 -0.42
C LEU A 209 -11.68 -11.39 0.35
N ALA A 210 -11.57 -10.42 1.28
CA ALA A 210 -12.69 -9.94 2.08
C ALA A 210 -13.78 -9.27 1.22
N THR A 211 -13.37 -8.49 0.21
CA THR A 211 -14.30 -7.86 -0.73
C THR A 211 -14.75 -8.77 -1.85
N TRP A 212 -14.03 -9.87 -2.11
CA TRP A 212 -14.29 -10.80 -3.21
C TRP A 212 -14.60 -10.10 -4.54
N SER A 213 -13.81 -9.09 -4.86
CA SER A 213 -14.03 -8.18 -5.98
C SER A 213 -12.83 -8.03 -6.89
N LEU A 214 -13.07 -7.76 -8.18
CA LEU A 214 -12.01 -7.40 -9.13
C LEU A 214 -11.31 -6.10 -8.72
N ALA A 215 -12.01 -5.17 -8.09
CA ALA A 215 -11.43 -3.95 -7.53
C ALA A 215 -10.36 -4.27 -6.48
N GLY A 216 -10.71 -5.09 -5.49
CA GLY A 216 -9.78 -5.53 -4.45
C GLY A 216 -8.61 -6.32 -5.02
N LEU A 217 -8.88 -7.24 -5.97
CA LEU A 217 -7.83 -8.02 -6.64
C LEU A 217 -6.88 -7.13 -7.44
N SER A 218 -7.41 -6.15 -8.16
CA SER A 218 -6.58 -5.20 -8.93
C SER A 218 -5.64 -4.42 -8.01
N PHE A 219 -6.09 -4.04 -6.82
CA PHE A 219 -5.26 -3.35 -5.84
C PHE A 219 -4.16 -4.27 -5.28
N ALA A 220 -4.46 -5.52 -4.95
CA ALA A 220 -3.46 -6.49 -4.52
C ALA A 220 -2.37 -6.70 -5.58
N ILE A 221 -2.77 -6.81 -6.86
CA ILE A 221 -1.83 -6.92 -8.00
C ILE A 221 -0.97 -5.66 -8.12
N TRP A 222 -1.53 -4.46 -7.99
CA TRP A 222 -0.79 -3.22 -8.00
C TRP A 222 0.19 -3.11 -6.82
N GLY A 223 -0.22 -3.52 -5.62
CA GLY A 223 0.66 -3.60 -4.46
C GLY A 223 1.87 -4.49 -4.75
N MET A 224 1.65 -5.69 -5.29
CA MET A 224 2.72 -6.59 -5.71
C MET A 224 3.60 -5.98 -6.80
N ALA A 225 2.99 -5.34 -7.82
CA ALA A 225 3.71 -4.71 -8.93
C ALA A 225 4.69 -3.61 -8.48
N ASN A 226 4.38 -2.90 -7.41
CA ASN A 226 5.26 -1.89 -6.82
C ASN A 226 6.25 -2.47 -5.81
N LEU A 227 5.76 -3.30 -4.88
CA LEU A 227 6.53 -3.70 -3.70
C LEU A 227 7.55 -4.79 -3.98
N ILE A 228 7.26 -5.71 -4.93
CA ILE A 228 8.19 -6.81 -5.29
C ILE A 228 9.48 -6.25 -5.92
N PRO A 229 9.45 -5.42 -6.98
CA PRO A 229 10.67 -4.84 -7.55
C PRO A 229 11.42 -3.98 -6.55
N ARG A 230 10.69 -3.28 -5.69
CA ARG A 230 11.28 -2.43 -4.65
C ARG A 230 11.96 -3.27 -3.56
N ALA A 231 11.37 -4.38 -3.13
CA ALA A 231 12.01 -5.32 -2.21
C ALA A 231 13.32 -5.87 -2.77
N ARG A 232 13.31 -6.29 -4.06
CA ARG A 232 14.52 -6.71 -4.77
C ARG A 232 15.60 -5.63 -4.79
N SER A 233 15.21 -4.40 -5.08
CA SER A 233 16.14 -3.25 -5.11
C SER A 233 16.72 -2.95 -3.74
N ASN A 234 15.92 -3.03 -2.68
CA ASN A 234 16.35 -2.84 -1.30
C ASN A 234 17.32 -3.95 -0.85
N HIS A 235 17.02 -5.21 -1.17
CA HIS A 235 17.88 -6.34 -0.84
C HIS A 235 19.25 -6.20 -1.52
N LYS A 236 19.28 -5.92 -2.83
CA LYS A 236 20.53 -5.65 -3.56
C LYS A 236 21.30 -4.47 -2.99
N TRP A 237 20.58 -3.44 -2.52
CA TRP A 237 21.21 -2.28 -1.89
C TRP A 237 21.89 -2.66 -0.57
N TYR A 238 21.26 -3.51 0.27
CA TYR A 238 21.87 -4.00 1.49
C TYR A 238 23.14 -4.81 1.21
N LEU A 239 23.07 -5.77 0.29
CA LEU A 239 24.22 -6.58 -0.10
C LEU A 239 25.39 -5.74 -0.63
N LYS A 240 25.09 -4.63 -1.31
CA LYS A 240 26.13 -3.75 -1.86
C LYS A 240 26.78 -2.85 -0.80
N ASN A 241 26.03 -2.41 0.21
CA ASN A 241 26.46 -1.36 1.12
C ASN A 241 26.89 -1.86 2.51
N PHE A 242 26.72 -3.16 2.80
CA PHE A 242 27.11 -3.77 4.07
C PHE A 242 27.79 -5.10 3.81
N SER A 243 29.05 -5.17 4.18
CA SER A 243 29.85 -6.41 4.03
C SER A 243 29.40 -7.52 4.98
N ASP A 244 28.77 -7.15 6.10
CA ASP A 244 28.24 -8.03 7.16
C ASP A 244 26.76 -8.36 6.98
N TYR A 245 26.16 -8.04 5.82
CA TYR A 245 24.76 -8.38 5.57
C TYR A 245 24.56 -9.89 5.40
N PRO A 246 23.61 -10.52 6.15
CA PRO A 246 23.39 -11.96 6.10
C PRO A 246 22.97 -12.42 4.69
N VAL A 247 23.82 -13.20 4.03
CA VAL A 247 23.62 -13.66 2.62
C VAL A 247 22.48 -14.66 2.47
N GLU A 248 22.14 -15.40 3.54
CA GLU A 248 21.03 -16.36 3.59
C GLU A 248 19.65 -15.67 3.65
N ARG A 249 19.63 -14.38 4.01
CA ARG A 249 18.39 -13.62 4.15
C ARG A 249 17.69 -13.46 2.81
N LYS A 250 16.42 -13.81 2.76
CA LYS A 250 15.61 -13.74 1.55
C LYS A 250 15.12 -12.31 1.27
N ILE A 251 14.57 -12.09 0.08
CA ILE A 251 14.12 -10.76 -0.35
C ILE A 251 12.83 -10.36 0.39
N LEU A 252 11.80 -11.20 0.27
CA LEU A 252 10.44 -10.86 0.69
C LEU A 252 9.72 -12.00 1.40
N ILE A 253 9.76 -13.23 0.89
CA ILE A 253 9.04 -14.37 1.44
C ILE A 253 10.01 -15.21 2.29
N PRO A 254 9.73 -15.37 3.61
CA PRO A 254 10.61 -16.12 4.51
C PRO A 254 10.91 -17.53 3.97
N LYS A 255 12.20 -17.88 3.95
CA LYS A 255 12.75 -19.17 3.51
C LYS A 255 12.59 -19.49 2.02
N ILE A 256 11.78 -18.72 1.25
CA ILE A 256 11.50 -19.02 -0.18
C ILE A 256 12.23 -18.05 -1.09
N TRP A 257 11.93 -16.76 -1.01
CA TRP A 257 12.43 -15.73 -1.96
C TRP A 257 12.72 -14.39 -1.30
#